data_cc9f86a680f138ef1445bd5419e6c2d2
#
_entry.id   cc9f86a680f138ef1445bd5419e6c2d2
#
_cell.length_a   1.000
_cell.length_b   1.000
_cell.length_c   1.000
_cell.angle_alpha   90.00
_cell.angle_beta   90.00
_cell.angle_gamma   90.00
#
_symmetry.space_group_name_H-M   'P 1'
#
loop_
_entity.id
_entity.type
_entity.pdbx_description
1 polymer ?
#
loop_
_entity_poly.entity_id
_entity_poly.type
_entity_poly.pdbx_seq_one_letter_code
_entity_poly.pdbx_strand_id
1 'polypeptide(L)' 'PSWEEIKEMILRHTRMQIELKGEFTGIREMRKHIAWYTAGMKHSAGLRRDSNLVSSYEELEKLLDFRG' A
#
# COMPACT_ATOMS: atom_id res chain seq x y z
N PRO A 1 -8.48 2.31 13.82
CA PRO A 1 -8.64 3.32 12.79
C PRO A 1 -9.50 2.83 11.63
N SER A 2 -10.11 3.78 10.94
CA SER A 2 -10.95 3.46 9.79
C SER A 2 -10.08 3.07 8.59
N TRP A 3 -10.72 2.46 7.58
CA TRP A 3 -10.01 2.14 6.37
C TRP A 3 -9.43 3.40 5.69
N GLU A 4 -10.19 4.50 5.72
CA GLU A 4 -9.71 5.73 5.13
C GLU A 4 -8.44 6.23 5.80
N GLU A 5 -8.36 6.11 7.12
CA GLU A 5 -7.16 6.50 7.84
C GLU A 5 -5.99 5.61 7.51
N ILE A 6 -6.22 4.31 7.44
CA ILE A 6 -5.16 3.35 7.10
C ILE A 6 -4.66 3.59 5.68
N LYS A 7 -5.59 3.81 4.74
CA LYS A 7 -5.24 4.10 3.36
C LYS A 7 -4.38 5.36 3.27
N GLU A 8 -4.77 6.40 3.98
CA GLU A 8 -4.00 7.65 3.96
C GLU A 8 -2.59 7.45 4.49
N MET A 9 -2.46 6.67 5.56
CA MET A 9 -1.14 6.38 6.10
C MET A 9 -0.28 5.60 5.12
N ILE A 10 -0.87 4.60 4.45
CA ILE A 10 -0.14 3.81 3.46
C ILE A 10 0.33 4.70 2.31
N LEU A 11 -0.55 5.55 1.80
CA LEU A 11 -0.19 6.40 0.66
C LEU A 11 0.84 7.44 1.02
N ARG A 12 0.76 8.02 2.22
CA ARG A 12 1.76 8.96 2.67
C ARG A 12 3.12 8.29 2.81
N HIS A 13 3.16 7.12 3.42
CA HIS A 13 4.39 6.36 3.57
C HIS A 13 4.97 6.02 2.21
N THR A 14 4.11 5.63 1.28
CA THR A 14 4.54 5.29 -0.08
C THR A 14 5.20 6.48 -0.76
N ARG A 15 4.59 7.66 -0.66
CA ARG A 15 5.17 8.86 -1.27
C ARG A 15 6.55 9.16 -0.69
N MET A 16 6.72 8.98 0.61
CA MET A 16 8.02 9.20 1.24
C MET A 16 9.07 8.21 0.74
N GLN A 17 8.69 6.94 0.62
CA GLN A 17 9.62 5.94 0.12
C GLN A 17 10.03 6.21 -1.33
N ILE A 18 9.07 6.63 -2.15
CA ILE A 18 9.35 6.96 -3.54
C ILE A 18 10.30 8.16 -3.63
N GLU A 19 10.07 9.16 -2.81
CA GLU A 19 10.92 10.35 -2.82
C GLU A 19 12.35 10.00 -2.43
N LEU A 20 12.52 9.09 -1.46
CA LEU A 20 13.84 8.72 -0.97
C LEU A 20 14.54 7.70 -1.87
N LYS A 21 13.81 6.79 -2.47
CA LYS A 21 14.42 5.62 -3.12
C LYS A 21 13.99 5.41 -4.56
N GLY A 22 13.11 6.26 -5.09
CA GLY A 22 12.56 6.08 -6.42
C GLY A 22 11.34 5.16 -6.39
N GLU A 23 10.56 5.21 -7.47
CA GLU A 23 9.29 4.49 -7.48
C GLU A 23 9.48 2.98 -7.47
N PHE A 24 10.44 2.48 -8.24
CA PHE A 24 10.64 1.03 -8.31
C PHE A 24 10.95 0.44 -6.93
N THR A 25 11.96 0.96 -6.27
CA THR A 25 12.38 0.46 -4.96
C THR A 25 11.35 0.80 -3.89
N GLY A 26 10.81 2.02 -3.95
CA GLY A 26 9.83 2.47 -2.96
C GLY A 26 8.59 1.59 -2.94
N ILE A 27 8.04 1.28 -4.10
CA ILE A 27 6.85 0.43 -4.18
C ILE A 27 7.16 -0.98 -3.69
N ARG A 28 8.31 -1.53 -4.06
CA ARG A 28 8.66 -2.88 -3.62
C ARG A 28 8.77 -2.95 -2.11
N GLU A 29 9.37 -1.94 -1.48
CA GLU A 29 9.50 -1.95 -0.03
C GLU A 29 8.16 -1.76 0.66
N MET A 30 7.25 -1.01 0.02
CA MET A 30 5.93 -0.82 0.61
C MET A 30 5.11 -2.10 0.68
N ARG A 31 5.41 -3.10 -0.14
CA ARG A 31 4.68 -4.38 -0.07
C ARG A 31 4.73 -4.96 1.33
N LYS A 32 5.89 -4.92 1.95
CA LYS A 32 6.07 -5.41 3.32
C LYS A 32 5.30 -4.55 4.32
N HIS A 33 5.39 -3.24 4.16
CA HIS A 33 4.71 -2.32 5.07
C HIS A 33 3.19 -2.42 4.95
N ILE A 34 2.69 -2.66 3.76
CA ILE A 34 1.26 -2.84 3.57
C ILE A 34 0.76 -4.05 4.36
N ALA A 35 1.55 -5.12 4.40
CA ALA A 35 1.20 -6.29 5.20
C ALA A 35 1.09 -5.90 6.68
N TRP A 36 1.98 -5.05 7.17
CA TRP A 36 1.90 -4.59 8.55
C TRP A 36 0.67 -3.72 8.80
N TYR A 37 0.40 -2.75 7.91
CA TYR A 37 -0.74 -1.86 8.07
C TYR A 37 -2.06 -2.61 8.09
N THR A 38 -2.13 -3.72 7.38
CA THR A 38 -3.37 -4.48 7.24
C THR A 38 -3.41 -5.73 8.11
N ALA A 39 -2.40 -5.94 8.94
CA ALA A 39 -2.37 -7.10 9.84
C ALA A 39 -3.59 -7.07 10.76
N GLY A 40 -4.27 -8.20 10.89
CA GLY A 40 -5.45 -8.28 11.74
C GLY A 40 -6.73 -7.81 11.10
N MET A 41 -6.67 -7.19 9.93
CA MET A 41 -7.88 -6.78 9.24
C MET A 41 -8.51 -7.99 8.54
N LYS A 42 -9.85 -8.07 8.61
CA LYS A 42 -10.57 -9.13 7.92
C LYS A 42 -10.42 -8.94 6.42
N HIS A 43 -10.30 -10.06 5.71
CA HIS A 43 -10.26 -10.07 4.25
C HIS A 43 -9.08 -9.31 3.66
N SER A 44 -7.98 -9.22 4.40
CA SER A 44 -6.81 -8.51 3.92
C SER A 44 -5.86 -9.36 3.08
N ALA A 45 -6.06 -10.67 3.03
CA ALA A 45 -5.17 -11.54 2.27
C ALA A 45 -5.15 -11.19 0.78
N GLY A 46 -6.34 -10.88 0.22
CA GLY A 46 -6.41 -10.47 -1.18
C GLY A 46 -5.70 -9.17 -1.44
N LEU A 47 -5.81 -8.22 -0.51
CA LEU A 47 -5.11 -6.95 -0.65
C LEU A 47 -3.60 -7.15 -0.65
N ARG A 48 -3.10 -7.97 0.26
CA ARG A 48 -1.65 -8.26 0.30
C ARG A 48 -1.18 -8.93 -0.97
N ARG A 49 -1.96 -9.89 -1.48
CA ARG A 49 -1.62 -10.57 -2.73
C ARG A 49 -1.58 -9.58 -3.89
N ASP A 50 -2.61 -8.73 -4.00
CA ASP A 50 -2.72 -7.81 -5.11
C ASP A 50 -1.66 -6.70 -5.02
N SER A 51 -1.29 -6.28 -3.82
CA SER A 51 -0.27 -5.25 -3.66
C SER A 51 1.10 -5.73 -4.15
N ASN A 52 1.33 -7.04 -4.19
CA ASN A 52 2.58 -7.58 -4.73
C ASN A 52 2.65 -7.47 -6.25
N LEU A 53 1.53 -7.11 -6.90
CA LEU A 53 1.47 -7.00 -8.35
C LEU A 53 1.56 -5.56 -8.84
N VAL A 54 1.41 -4.58 -7.95
CA VAL A 54 1.49 -3.18 -8.36
C VAL A 54 2.94 -2.77 -8.52
N SER A 55 3.20 -1.87 -9.46
CA SER A 55 4.54 -1.39 -9.74
C SER A 55 4.64 0.13 -9.74
N SER A 56 3.56 0.84 -9.47
CA SER A 56 3.57 2.30 -9.43
C SER A 56 2.67 2.81 -8.32
N TYR A 57 2.90 4.08 -7.94
CA TYR A 57 2.06 4.73 -6.94
C TYR A 57 0.61 4.78 -7.42
N GLU A 58 0.40 5.10 -8.69
CA GLU A 58 -0.95 5.21 -9.24
C GLU A 58 -1.69 3.88 -9.14
N GLU A 59 -1.01 2.79 -9.47
CA GLU A 59 -1.63 1.47 -9.36
C GLU A 59 -1.98 1.13 -7.93
N LEU A 60 -1.10 1.48 -6.99
CA LEU A 60 -1.37 1.22 -5.58
C LEU A 60 -2.55 2.05 -5.11
N GLU A 61 -2.61 3.31 -5.49
CA GLU A 61 -3.70 4.18 -5.11
C GLU A 61 -5.04 3.62 -5.61
N LYS A 62 -5.08 3.18 -6.85
CA LYS A 62 -6.30 2.60 -7.41
C LYS A 62 -6.71 1.33 -6.69
N LEU A 63 -5.73 0.49 -6.34
CA LEU A 63 -6.02 -0.73 -5.62
C LEU A 63 -6.64 -0.43 -4.26
N LEU A 64 -6.09 0.54 -3.54
CA LEU A 64 -6.59 0.89 -2.22
C LEU A 64 -7.98 1.53 -2.30
N ASP A 65 -8.23 2.33 -3.33
CA ASP A 65 -9.55 2.93 -3.54
C ASP A 65 -10.59 1.86 -3.84
N PHE A 66 -10.23 0.89 -4.68
CA PHE A 66 -11.14 -0.19 -5.03
C PHE A 66 -11.55 -0.98 -3.79
N ARG A 67 -10.60 -1.21 -2.89
CA ARG A 67 -10.86 -1.96 -1.67
C ARG A 67 -11.69 -1.19 -0.65
N GLY A 68 -11.59 0.12 -0.69
CA GLY A 68 -12.33 0.99 0.22
C GLY A 68 -13.77 1.06 -0.09
#